data_539963b238fddda8b351cfe64d8c5b08
#
_entry.id   539963b238fddda8b351cfe64d8c5b08
#
_cell.length_a   1.000
_cell.length_b   1.000
_cell.length_c   1.000
_cell.angle_alpha   90.00
_cell.angle_beta   90.00
_cell.angle_gamma   90.00
#
_symmetry.space_group_name_H-M   'P 1'
#
loop_
_entity.id
_entity.type
_entity.pdbx_description
1 polymer ?
#
loop_
_entity_poly.entity_id
_entity_poly.type
_entity_poly.pdbx_seq_one_letter_code
_entity_poly.pdbx_strand_id
1 'polypeptide(L)'
;LHPGTRNLKNFALPMILCNLAMEIEHILGKDYLEQAMDTCIHEVMDVFYRPELGGIIVENVDINGNLVDCFEGRQVTPGHAIEAMWFIMDLGKRLHRPELIEKAKNTTLTMLEYGWDKEHGGIFYFLDRNSFPPQQLEWDQKLWWVHIESLISLLKGYQLTGDKQCLDWFEKVHDYTWVHFRDAEYPEWYGYLNRKGEVLLPLKGGKWKGCFHV
;
A
#
# COMPACT_ATOMS: atom_id res chain seq x y z
N LEU A 1 -11.22 -14.98 14.73
CA LEU A 1 -10.22 -14.67 15.76
C LEU A 1 -10.82 -15.00 17.13
N HIS A 2 -10.09 -15.77 17.94
CA HIS A 2 -10.52 -16.04 19.32
C HIS A 2 -10.37 -14.78 20.18
N PRO A 3 -11.42 -14.33 20.88
CA PRO A 3 -11.33 -13.18 21.77
C PRO A 3 -10.18 -13.36 22.77
N GLY A 4 -9.36 -12.32 22.97
CA GLY A 4 -8.27 -12.31 23.93
C GLY A 4 -6.95 -12.96 23.50
N THR A 5 -6.85 -13.53 22.30
CA THR A 5 -5.59 -14.14 21.82
C THR A 5 -4.69 -13.17 21.07
N ARG A 6 -5.25 -12.15 20.40
CA ARG A 6 -4.52 -11.08 19.69
C ARG A 6 -5.33 -9.79 19.79
N ASN A 7 -4.84 -8.87 20.59
CA ASN A 7 -5.43 -7.53 20.74
C ASN A 7 -4.77 -6.54 19.76
N LEU A 8 -4.79 -6.88 18.46
CA LEU A 8 -4.23 -6.03 17.42
C LEU A 8 -5.32 -5.58 16.45
N LYS A 9 -5.25 -4.30 16.06
CA LYS A 9 -5.95 -3.76 14.89
C LYS A 9 -5.04 -3.95 13.69
N ASN A 10 -5.60 -4.36 12.55
CA ASN A 10 -4.87 -4.54 11.30
C ASN A 10 -5.25 -3.45 10.30
N PHE A 11 -4.26 -2.95 9.58
CA PHE A 11 -4.38 -1.85 8.62
C PHE A 11 -5.23 -2.19 7.38
N ALA A 12 -5.21 -3.44 6.92
CA ALA A 12 -5.90 -3.82 5.69
C ALA A 12 -7.40 -3.53 5.72
N LEU A 13 -8.05 -3.63 6.89
CA LEU A 13 -9.49 -3.38 7.00
C LEU A 13 -9.86 -1.91 6.77
N PRO A 14 -9.33 -0.91 7.52
CA PRO A 14 -9.64 0.49 7.26
C PRO A 14 -9.17 0.95 5.88
N MET A 15 -8.06 0.42 5.36
CA MET A 15 -7.59 0.67 4.00
C MET A 15 -8.68 0.32 2.96
N ILE A 16 -9.16 -0.92 2.96
CA ILE A 16 -10.19 -1.37 2.01
C ILE A 16 -11.50 -0.61 2.19
N LEU A 17 -11.87 -0.27 3.42
CA LEU A 17 -13.09 0.51 3.69
C LEU A 17 -13.03 1.92 3.10
N CYS A 18 -11.85 2.54 2.95
CA CYS A 18 -11.69 3.80 2.25
C CYS A 18 -12.17 3.71 0.80
N ASN A 19 -11.75 2.67 0.08
CA ASN A 19 -12.18 2.46 -1.31
C ASN A 19 -13.65 2.05 -1.38
N LEU A 20 -14.05 1.09 -0.56
CA LEU A 20 -15.43 0.59 -0.56
C LEU A 20 -16.44 1.71 -0.32
N ALA A 21 -16.15 2.66 0.59
CA ALA A 21 -17.03 3.79 0.86
C ALA A 21 -17.30 4.64 -0.39
N MET A 22 -16.31 4.81 -1.27
CA MET A 22 -16.46 5.53 -2.54
C MET A 22 -17.27 4.71 -3.56
N GLU A 23 -16.97 3.42 -3.68
CA GLU A 23 -17.62 2.54 -4.66
C GLU A 23 -19.13 2.38 -4.41
N ILE A 24 -19.55 2.34 -3.14
CA ILE A 24 -20.95 2.16 -2.76
C ILE A 24 -21.67 3.47 -2.39
N GLU A 25 -21.06 4.64 -2.67
CA GLU A 25 -21.66 5.93 -2.30
C GLU A 25 -23.06 6.14 -2.90
N HIS A 26 -23.31 5.58 -4.07
CA HIS A 26 -24.60 5.65 -4.74
C HIS A 26 -25.72 4.81 -4.05
N ILE A 27 -25.37 3.95 -3.10
CA ILE A 27 -26.29 3.09 -2.35
C ILE A 27 -26.53 3.63 -0.94
N LEU A 28 -25.50 4.26 -0.34
CA LEU A 28 -25.55 4.73 1.04
C LEU A 28 -26.13 6.13 1.16
N GLY A 29 -26.79 6.42 2.28
CA GLY A 29 -27.22 7.78 2.62
C GLY A 29 -25.99 8.68 2.84
N LYS A 30 -26.10 9.95 2.38
CA LYS A 30 -24.99 10.91 2.37
C LYS A 30 -24.32 11.10 3.74
N ASP A 31 -25.14 11.29 4.79
CA ASP A 31 -24.62 11.55 6.15
C ASP A 31 -23.85 10.35 6.72
N TYR A 32 -24.35 9.13 6.47
CA TYR A 32 -23.67 7.92 6.87
C TYR A 32 -22.34 7.76 6.14
N LEU A 33 -22.33 8.06 4.85
CA LEU A 33 -21.15 7.94 4.01
C LEU A 33 -20.04 8.90 4.45
N GLU A 34 -20.35 10.17 4.71
CA GLU A 34 -19.37 11.16 5.16
C GLU A 34 -18.74 10.73 6.50
N GLN A 35 -19.56 10.26 7.44
CA GLN A 35 -19.06 9.73 8.71
C GLN A 35 -18.17 8.49 8.53
N ALA A 36 -18.53 7.58 7.63
CA ALA A 36 -17.72 6.40 7.32
C ALA A 36 -16.38 6.79 6.70
N MET A 37 -16.37 7.72 5.76
CA MET A 37 -15.15 8.25 5.13
C MET A 37 -14.23 8.92 6.17
N ASP A 38 -14.75 9.78 7.04
CA ASP A 38 -13.97 10.43 8.09
C ASP A 38 -13.38 9.42 9.08
N THR A 39 -14.14 8.38 9.43
CA THR A 39 -13.66 7.29 10.29
C THR A 39 -12.50 6.53 9.63
N CYS A 40 -12.64 6.18 8.35
CA CYS A 40 -11.59 5.47 7.61
C CYS A 40 -10.33 6.34 7.45
N ILE A 41 -10.49 7.63 7.11
CA ILE A 41 -9.38 8.58 7.02
C ILE A 41 -8.64 8.68 8.37
N HIS A 42 -9.38 8.83 9.46
CA HIS A 42 -8.79 8.88 10.80
C HIS A 42 -7.99 7.60 11.13
N GLU A 43 -8.57 6.43 10.89
CA GLU A 43 -7.85 5.18 11.14
C GLU A 43 -6.56 5.12 10.29
N VAL A 44 -6.62 5.38 9.00
CA VAL A 44 -5.46 5.30 8.10
C VAL A 44 -4.40 6.35 8.42
N MET A 45 -4.81 7.63 8.56
CA MET A 45 -3.89 8.77 8.56
C MET A 45 -3.50 9.28 9.94
N ASP A 46 -4.15 8.80 11.02
CA ASP A 46 -3.83 9.21 12.39
C ASP A 46 -3.49 8.01 13.29
N VAL A 47 -4.14 6.83 13.07
CA VAL A 47 -3.87 5.65 13.90
C VAL A 47 -2.72 4.80 13.35
N PHE A 48 -2.65 4.55 12.04
CA PHE A 48 -1.62 3.71 11.44
C PHE A 48 -0.43 4.49 10.85
N TYR A 49 -0.62 5.74 10.47
CA TYR A 49 0.45 6.64 10.04
C TYR A 49 1.32 7.06 11.22
N ARG A 50 2.66 6.97 11.07
CA ARG A 50 3.62 7.18 12.15
C ARG A 50 4.65 8.26 11.81
N PRO A 51 4.36 9.53 12.14
CA PRO A 51 5.31 10.63 11.91
C PRO A 51 6.60 10.44 12.69
N GLU A 52 6.53 9.85 13.90
CA GLU A 52 7.70 9.55 14.75
C GLU A 52 8.63 8.49 14.17
N LEU A 53 8.15 7.72 13.19
CA LEU A 53 8.94 6.73 12.43
C LEU A 53 9.28 7.22 11.02
N GLY A 54 9.32 8.54 10.81
CA GLY A 54 9.63 9.13 9.51
C GLY A 54 8.45 9.16 8.52
N GLY A 55 7.22 9.00 9.00
CA GLY A 55 6.01 9.08 8.17
C GLY A 55 5.65 7.79 7.44
N ILE A 56 6.06 6.65 7.96
CA ILE A 56 5.63 5.35 7.45
C ILE A 56 4.27 4.95 8.01
N ILE A 57 3.64 3.98 7.34
CA ILE A 57 2.43 3.29 7.83
C ILE A 57 2.84 1.90 8.32
N VAL A 58 2.37 1.54 9.53
CA VAL A 58 2.57 0.21 10.12
C VAL A 58 1.37 -0.68 9.84
N GLU A 59 1.58 -2.00 9.77
CA GLU A 59 0.52 -2.95 9.43
C GLU A 59 -0.39 -3.28 10.63
N ASN A 60 0.14 -3.24 11.87
CA ASN A 60 -0.61 -3.57 13.06
C ASN A 60 -0.28 -2.63 14.22
N VAL A 61 -1.32 -2.32 15.01
CA VAL A 61 -1.24 -1.57 16.28
C VAL A 61 -2.07 -2.27 17.34
N ASP A 62 -1.91 -1.90 18.62
CA ASP A 62 -2.84 -2.38 19.65
C ASP A 62 -4.24 -1.78 19.48
N ILE A 63 -5.19 -2.21 20.30
CA ILE A 63 -6.58 -1.72 20.23
C ILE A 63 -6.73 -0.21 20.52
N ASN A 64 -5.74 0.38 21.18
CA ASN A 64 -5.69 1.82 21.50
C ASN A 64 -4.88 2.63 20.45
N GLY A 65 -4.36 1.96 19.42
CA GLY A 65 -3.56 2.59 18.38
C GLY A 65 -2.07 2.72 18.72
N ASN A 66 -1.55 2.09 19.77
CA ASN A 66 -0.14 2.15 20.10
C ASN A 66 0.70 1.15 19.33
N LEU A 67 1.98 1.48 19.13
CA LEU A 67 2.95 0.56 18.56
C LEU A 67 3.20 -0.63 19.49
N VAL A 68 3.29 -1.83 18.92
CA VAL A 68 3.55 -3.07 19.66
C VAL A 68 4.88 -3.66 19.20
N ASP A 69 5.73 -4.05 20.14
CA ASP A 69 7.02 -4.69 19.85
C ASP A 69 6.91 -6.22 19.83
N CYS A 70 6.26 -6.72 18.79
CA CYS A 70 6.22 -8.12 18.41
C CYS A 70 6.36 -8.24 16.89
N PHE A 71 6.49 -9.44 16.34
CA PHE A 71 6.65 -9.64 14.89
C PHE A 71 5.55 -8.96 14.08
N GLU A 72 4.29 -9.18 14.44
CA GLU A 72 3.15 -8.58 13.74
C GLU A 72 3.12 -7.04 13.93
N GLY A 73 3.42 -6.55 15.14
CA GLY A 73 3.40 -5.11 15.45
C GLY A 73 4.56 -4.33 14.81
N ARG A 74 5.65 -5.00 14.41
CA ARG A 74 6.76 -4.38 13.69
C ARG A 74 6.63 -4.47 12.18
N GLN A 75 5.69 -5.27 11.67
CA GLN A 75 5.50 -5.45 10.24
C GLN A 75 5.10 -4.14 9.56
N VAL A 76 5.73 -3.91 8.41
CA VAL A 76 5.40 -2.88 7.45
C VAL A 76 5.14 -3.55 6.10
N THR A 77 4.02 -3.26 5.47
CA THR A 77 3.65 -3.75 4.15
C THR A 77 3.63 -2.57 3.19
N PRO A 78 4.74 -2.28 2.48
CA PRO A 78 4.82 -1.09 1.61
C PRO A 78 3.68 -1.02 0.60
N GLY A 79 3.30 -2.17 0.02
CA GLY A 79 2.20 -2.25 -0.95
C GLY A 79 0.86 -1.77 -0.39
N HIS A 80 0.45 -2.26 0.77
CA HIS A 80 -0.79 -1.83 1.42
C HIS A 80 -0.78 -0.32 1.74
N ALA A 81 0.35 0.17 2.25
CA ALA A 81 0.49 1.58 2.57
C ALA A 81 0.34 2.46 1.32
N ILE A 82 1.00 2.08 0.21
CA ILE A 82 0.95 2.82 -1.05
C ILE A 82 -0.45 2.74 -1.68
N GLU A 83 -1.08 1.55 -1.66
CA GLU A 83 -2.45 1.36 -2.13
C GLU A 83 -3.42 2.26 -1.37
N ALA A 84 -3.35 2.28 -0.04
CA ALA A 84 -4.18 3.15 0.78
C ALA A 84 -4.01 4.63 0.41
N MET A 85 -2.82 5.07 0.03
CA MET A 85 -2.58 6.48 -0.26
C MET A 85 -3.35 6.97 -1.48
N TRP A 86 -3.52 6.16 -2.52
CA TRP A 86 -4.35 6.61 -3.62
C TRP A 86 -5.86 6.60 -3.28
N PHE A 87 -6.32 5.69 -2.38
CA PHE A 87 -7.67 5.79 -1.82
C PHE A 87 -7.86 7.10 -1.05
N ILE A 88 -6.87 7.45 -0.21
CA ILE A 88 -6.89 8.71 0.55
C ILE A 88 -6.83 9.94 -0.36
N MET A 89 -6.07 9.91 -1.45
CA MET A 89 -6.06 10.99 -2.44
C MET A 89 -7.43 11.18 -3.10
N ASP A 90 -8.11 10.09 -3.46
CA ASP A 90 -9.47 10.14 -4.03
C ASP A 90 -10.49 10.68 -3.00
N LEU A 91 -10.41 10.23 -1.74
CA LEU A 91 -11.21 10.78 -0.65
C LEU A 91 -10.93 12.28 -0.44
N GLY A 92 -9.66 12.68 -0.45
CA GLY A 92 -9.26 14.09 -0.35
C GLY A 92 -9.84 14.94 -1.47
N LYS A 93 -9.83 14.43 -2.70
CA LYS A 93 -10.47 15.08 -3.85
C LYS A 93 -11.99 15.15 -3.67
N ARG A 94 -12.63 14.04 -3.27
CA ARG A 94 -14.07 13.94 -3.07
C ARG A 94 -14.59 14.89 -1.97
N LEU A 95 -13.82 15.03 -0.89
CA LEU A 95 -14.15 15.84 0.27
C LEU A 95 -13.60 17.29 0.20
N HIS A 96 -12.94 17.65 -0.90
CA HIS A 96 -12.29 18.96 -1.08
C HIS A 96 -11.24 19.29 0.01
N ARG A 97 -10.41 18.30 0.36
CA ARG A 97 -9.34 18.39 1.38
C ARG A 97 -7.95 18.28 0.73
N PRO A 98 -7.42 19.38 0.16
CA PRO A 98 -6.14 19.35 -0.54
C PRO A 98 -4.95 18.97 0.38
N GLU A 99 -5.00 19.30 1.66
CA GLU A 99 -3.99 18.92 2.65
C GLU A 99 -3.90 17.40 2.83
N LEU A 100 -5.01 16.68 2.68
CA LEU A 100 -5.06 15.23 2.73
C LEU A 100 -4.40 14.61 1.50
N ILE A 101 -4.63 15.20 0.33
CA ILE A 101 -3.98 14.80 -0.93
C ILE A 101 -2.46 14.95 -0.80
N GLU A 102 -1.98 16.10 -0.33
CA GLU A 102 -0.55 16.35 -0.14
C GLU A 102 0.08 15.38 0.87
N LYS A 103 -0.59 15.14 2.01
CA LYS A 103 -0.12 14.19 3.02
C LYS A 103 -0.04 12.78 2.44
N ALA A 104 -1.06 12.31 1.72
CA ALA A 104 -1.08 10.99 1.11
C ALA A 104 -0.01 10.84 0.02
N LYS A 105 0.15 11.83 -0.87
CA LYS A 105 1.21 11.86 -1.88
C LYS A 105 2.61 11.76 -1.23
N ASN A 106 2.88 12.56 -0.20
CA ASN A 106 4.15 12.51 0.51
C ASN A 106 4.38 11.16 1.19
N THR A 107 3.33 10.55 1.75
CA THR A 107 3.40 9.21 2.35
C THR A 107 3.70 8.14 1.29
N THR A 108 3.12 8.24 0.07
CA THR A 108 3.48 7.36 -1.06
C THR A 108 4.98 7.42 -1.35
N LEU A 109 5.56 8.62 -1.47
CA LEU A 109 6.98 8.80 -1.73
C LEU A 109 7.86 8.25 -0.60
N THR A 110 7.46 8.49 0.66
CA THR A 110 8.13 7.93 1.84
C THR A 110 8.11 6.40 1.83
N MET A 111 6.97 5.80 1.56
CA MET A 111 6.82 4.34 1.53
C MET A 111 7.58 3.69 0.38
N LEU A 112 7.70 4.37 -0.76
CA LEU A 112 8.53 3.91 -1.87
C LEU A 112 10.02 3.94 -1.51
N GLU A 113 10.51 5.04 -0.95
CA GLU A 113 11.91 5.13 -0.51
C GLU A 113 12.22 4.10 0.59
N TYR A 114 11.28 3.86 1.50
CA TYR A 114 11.40 2.86 2.57
C TYR A 114 11.38 1.43 2.03
N GLY A 115 10.49 1.13 1.08
CA GLY A 115 10.22 -0.22 0.57
C GLY A 115 11.06 -0.64 -0.64
N TRP A 116 11.81 0.28 -1.27
CA TRP A 116 12.57 -0.03 -2.48
C TRP A 116 13.85 -0.81 -2.17
N ASP A 117 14.04 -1.94 -2.85
CA ASP A 117 15.29 -2.70 -2.78
C ASP A 117 16.40 -1.96 -3.56
N LYS A 118 17.35 -1.37 -2.82
CA LYS A 118 18.45 -0.57 -3.41
C LYS A 118 19.49 -1.42 -4.13
N GLU A 119 19.52 -2.72 -3.88
CA GLU A 119 20.47 -3.66 -4.51
C GLU A 119 19.93 -4.26 -5.80
N HIS A 120 18.67 -4.71 -5.81
CA HIS A 120 18.08 -5.43 -6.93
C HIS A 120 16.90 -4.71 -7.59
N GLY A 121 16.46 -3.59 -7.05
CA GLY A 121 15.25 -2.92 -7.51
C GLY A 121 13.96 -3.60 -7.06
N GLY A 122 12.85 -2.96 -7.39
CA GLY A 122 11.52 -3.42 -6.98
C GLY A 122 11.22 -3.17 -5.51
N ILE A 123 9.97 -3.38 -5.13
CA ILE A 123 9.46 -3.08 -3.79
C ILE A 123 9.36 -4.37 -2.98
N PHE A 124 9.93 -4.39 -1.78
CA PHE A 124 9.80 -5.53 -0.86
C PHE A 124 8.34 -5.78 -0.47
N TYR A 125 8.00 -7.04 -0.26
CA TYR A 125 6.66 -7.40 0.17
C TYR A 125 6.42 -7.01 1.63
N PHE A 126 7.31 -7.46 2.54
CA PHE A 126 7.25 -7.12 3.96
C PHE A 126 8.59 -6.60 4.47
N LEU A 127 8.54 -5.70 5.44
CA LEU A 127 9.70 -5.20 6.16
C LEU A 127 9.39 -5.18 7.66
N ASP A 128 10.42 -5.15 8.48
CA ASP A 128 10.33 -4.90 9.93
C ASP A 128 10.76 -3.47 10.22
N ARG A 129 9.95 -2.69 10.95
CA ARG A 129 10.25 -1.27 11.25
C ARG A 129 11.53 -1.05 12.06
N ASN A 130 12.03 -2.08 12.74
CA ASN A 130 13.28 -2.05 13.48
C ASN A 130 14.44 -2.70 12.69
N SER A 131 14.24 -2.98 11.39
CA SER A 131 15.22 -3.64 10.53
C SER A 131 15.63 -5.05 10.99
N PHE A 132 14.79 -5.73 11.76
CA PHE A 132 14.96 -7.15 12.05
C PHE A 132 14.48 -7.99 10.87
N PRO A 133 14.90 -9.27 10.77
CA PRO A 133 14.33 -10.17 9.78
C PRO A 133 12.82 -10.32 9.99
N PRO A 134 11.99 -10.10 8.95
CA PRO A 134 10.57 -10.36 9.04
C PRO A 134 10.26 -11.83 9.34
N GLN A 135 9.12 -12.09 9.95
CA GLN A 135 8.66 -13.46 10.23
C GLN A 135 8.24 -14.20 8.94
N GLN A 136 7.72 -13.47 7.97
CA GLN A 136 7.26 -14.03 6.70
C GLN A 136 8.46 -14.42 5.83
N LEU A 137 8.52 -15.68 5.41
CA LEU A 137 9.63 -16.20 4.58
C LEU A 137 9.65 -15.55 3.18
N GLU A 138 8.51 -15.07 2.70
CA GLU A 138 8.33 -14.39 1.43
C GLU A 138 8.60 -12.88 1.47
N TRP A 139 9.18 -12.36 2.53
CA TRP A 139 9.32 -10.92 2.77
C TRP A 139 10.08 -10.18 1.67
N ASP A 140 11.05 -10.81 1.05
CA ASP A 140 11.90 -10.22 0.01
C ASP A 140 11.40 -10.45 -1.42
N GLN A 141 10.26 -11.13 -1.58
CA GLN A 141 9.64 -11.30 -2.89
C GLN A 141 9.13 -9.97 -3.45
N LYS A 142 9.06 -9.90 -4.79
CA LYS A 142 8.47 -8.78 -5.50
C LYS A 142 7.13 -9.25 -6.07
N LEU A 143 6.05 -8.57 -5.72
CA LEU A 143 4.71 -8.95 -6.13
C LEU A 143 4.14 -7.97 -7.16
N TRP A 144 3.38 -8.48 -8.13
CA TRP A 144 2.77 -7.71 -9.22
C TRP A 144 1.91 -6.56 -8.71
N TRP A 145 1.04 -6.85 -7.71
CA TRP A 145 0.06 -5.90 -7.22
C TRP A 145 0.72 -4.70 -6.52
N VAL A 146 1.77 -4.93 -5.76
CA VAL A 146 2.53 -3.87 -5.08
C VAL A 146 3.05 -2.84 -6.08
N HIS A 147 3.53 -3.31 -7.24
CA HIS A 147 4.07 -2.44 -8.28
C HIS A 147 2.96 -1.73 -9.06
N ILE A 148 1.84 -2.41 -9.36
CA ILE A 148 0.68 -1.79 -10.03
C ILE A 148 0.09 -0.69 -9.13
N GLU A 149 -0.16 -0.97 -7.86
CA GLU A 149 -0.69 -0.01 -6.90
C GLU A 149 0.24 1.21 -6.73
N SER A 150 1.55 0.97 -6.79
CA SER A 150 2.53 2.05 -6.77
C SER A 150 2.44 2.95 -8.01
N LEU A 151 2.27 2.37 -9.19
CA LEU A 151 2.07 3.14 -10.42
C LEU A 151 0.80 3.98 -10.36
N ILE A 152 -0.31 3.42 -9.86
CA ILE A 152 -1.57 4.13 -9.68
C ILE A 152 -1.40 5.30 -8.71
N SER A 153 -0.82 5.04 -7.55
CA SER A 153 -0.62 6.05 -6.50
C SER A 153 0.28 7.20 -6.98
N LEU A 154 1.37 6.88 -7.68
CA LEU A 154 2.29 7.87 -8.23
C LEU A 154 1.67 8.73 -9.34
N LEU A 155 0.94 8.09 -10.26
CA LEU A 155 0.28 8.83 -11.33
C LEU A 155 -0.81 9.76 -10.79
N LYS A 156 -1.61 9.29 -9.81
CA LYS A 156 -2.59 10.14 -9.12
C LYS A 156 -1.92 11.29 -8.36
N GLY A 157 -0.85 11.01 -7.63
CA GLY A 157 -0.07 12.04 -6.93
C GLY A 157 0.41 13.13 -7.88
N TYR A 158 0.98 12.75 -9.01
CA TYR A 158 1.40 13.70 -10.04
C TYR A 158 0.22 14.49 -10.64
N GLN A 159 -0.87 13.82 -11.00
CA GLN A 159 -2.04 14.47 -11.59
C GLN A 159 -2.72 15.47 -10.65
N LEU A 160 -2.73 15.20 -9.36
CA LEU A 160 -3.42 16.03 -8.36
C LEU A 160 -2.55 17.16 -7.81
N THR A 161 -1.22 17.00 -7.82
CA THR A 161 -0.30 17.97 -7.18
C THR A 161 0.71 18.59 -8.14
N GLY A 162 0.99 17.97 -9.29
CA GLY A 162 2.03 18.39 -10.23
C GLY A 162 3.45 18.06 -9.74
N ASP A 163 3.61 17.29 -8.66
CA ASP A 163 4.91 16.98 -8.08
C ASP A 163 5.72 16.04 -8.98
N LYS A 164 6.82 16.52 -9.51
CA LYS A 164 7.68 15.76 -10.41
C LYS A 164 8.37 14.56 -9.76
N GLN A 165 8.55 14.56 -8.44
CA GLN A 165 9.07 13.38 -7.75
C GLN A 165 8.18 12.15 -7.94
N CYS A 166 6.86 12.36 -8.04
CA CYS A 166 5.94 11.27 -8.38
C CYS A 166 6.21 10.73 -9.78
N LEU A 167 6.51 11.59 -10.74
CA LEU A 167 6.82 11.17 -12.11
C LEU A 167 8.16 10.41 -12.18
N ASP A 168 9.19 10.92 -11.50
CA ASP A 168 10.51 10.28 -11.47
C ASP A 168 10.41 8.86 -10.86
N TRP A 169 9.65 8.71 -9.78
CA TRP A 169 9.37 7.42 -9.18
C TRP A 169 8.49 6.53 -10.06
N PHE A 170 7.50 7.12 -10.76
CA PHE A 170 6.65 6.39 -11.69
C PHE A 170 7.49 5.74 -12.80
N GLU A 171 8.38 6.49 -13.44
CA GLU A 171 9.26 5.97 -14.48
C GLU A 171 10.13 4.83 -13.94
N LYS A 172 10.73 5.00 -12.76
CA LYS A 172 11.57 3.98 -12.12
C LYS A 172 10.79 2.69 -11.81
N VAL A 173 9.59 2.80 -11.23
CA VAL A 173 8.74 1.64 -10.93
C VAL A 173 8.22 1.00 -12.21
N HIS A 174 7.82 1.81 -13.20
CA HIS A 174 7.35 1.35 -14.51
C HIS A 174 8.41 0.52 -15.22
N ASP A 175 9.63 1.03 -15.34
CA ASP A 175 10.71 0.32 -16.03
C ASP A 175 11.02 -1.01 -15.35
N TYR A 176 11.13 -1.02 -14.01
CA TYR A 176 11.28 -2.27 -13.27
C TYR A 176 10.14 -3.26 -13.56
N THR A 177 8.91 -2.77 -13.50
CA THR A 177 7.72 -3.60 -13.63
C THR A 177 7.63 -4.25 -15.01
N TRP A 178 7.82 -3.47 -16.07
CA TRP A 178 7.74 -3.99 -17.45
C TRP A 178 8.88 -4.94 -17.81
N VAL A 179 10.06 -4.74 -17.23
CA VAL A 179 11.20 -5.64 -17.45
C VAL A 179 11.00 -6.98 -16.77
N HIS A 180 10.46 -7.00 -15.54
CA HIS A 180 10.51 -8.19 -14.69
C HIS A 180 9.19 -8.99 -14.63
N PHE A 181 8.02 -8.32 -14.69
CA PHE A 181 6.74 -9.00 -14.55
C PHE A 181 6.11 -9.38 -15.89
N ARG A 182 6.41 -8.65 -16.96
CA ARG A 182 5.80 -8.89 -18.27
C ARG A 182 6.34 -10.19 -18.87
N ASP A 183 5.42 -11.06 -19.33
CA ASP A 183 5.75 -12.13 -20.26
C ASP A 183 5.72 -11.59 -21.70
N ALA A 184 6.83 -11.70 -22.41
CA ALA A 184 6.96 -11.18 -23.77
C ALA A 184 6.31 -12.10 -24.82
N GLU A 185 6.17 -13.39 -24.52
CA GLU A 185 5.65 -14.40 -25.44
C GLU A 185 4.15 -14.60 -25.25
N TYR A 186 3.70 -14.76 -24.01
CA TYR A 186 2.30 -14.99 -23.68
C TYR A 186 1.79 -13.82 -22.83
N PRO A 187 0.89 -12.97 -23.34
CA PRO A 187 0.38 -11.79 -22.63
C PRO A 187 -0.14 -12.10 -21.23
N GLU A 188 -0.08 -11.12 -20.37
CA GLU A 188 -0.31 -11.10 -18.94
C GLU A 188 1.00 -11.22 -18.13
N TRP A 189 0.96 -10.77 -16.89
CA TRP A 189 2.13 -10.65 -16.02
C TRP A 189 2.29 -11.86 -15.11
N TYR A 190 3.54 -12.19 -14.81
CA TYR A 190 3.83 -13.07 -13.69
C TYR A 190 3.44 -12.39 -12.38
N GLY A 191 3.06 -13.17 -11.37
CA GLY A 191 2.61 -12.61 -10.09
C GLY A 191 3.72 -12.47 -9.07
N TYR A 192 4.73 -13.34 -9.13
CA TYR A 192 5.69 -13.51 -8.06
C TYR A 192 7.11 -13.62 -8.60
N LEU A 193 7.96 -12.70 -8.17
CA LEU A 193 9.39 -12.71 -8.45
C LEU A 193 10.16 -12.95 -7.14
N ASN A 194 11.34 -13.56 -7.25
CA ASN A 194 12.29 -13.59 -6.15
C ASN A 194 12.92 -12.19 -5.93
N ARG A 195 13.77 -12.06 -4.91
CA ARG A 195 14.42 -10.78 -4.61
C ARG A 195 15.19 -10.17 -5.78
N LYS A 196 15.80 -11.03 -6.65
CA LYS A 196 16.58 -10.59 -7.81
C LYS A 196 15.74 -10.18 -9.03
N GLY A 197 14.41 -10.30 -8.93
CA GLY A 197 13.51 -10.00 -10.04
C GLY A 197 13.32 -11.14 -11.03
N GLU A 198 13.73 -12.36 -10.69
CA GLU A 198 13.53 -13.55 -11.51
C GLU A 198 12.16 -14.18 -11.19
N VAL A 199 11.50 -14.76 -12.19
CA VAL A 199 10.18 -15.39 -12.02
C VAL A 199 10.27 -16.55 -11.04
N LEU A 200 9.60 -16.43 -9.89
CA LEU A 200 9.56 -17.44 -8.84
C LEU A 200 8.50 -18.50 -9.13
N LEU A 201 7.33 -18.06 -9.57
CA LEU A 201 6.22 -18.93 -9.96
C LEU A 201 5.76 -18.53 -11.37
N PRO A 202 5.83 -19.44 -12.36
CA PRO A 202 5.42 -19.14 -13.74
C PRO A 202 3.89 -19.14 -13.92
N LEU A 203 3.14 -18.97 -12.83
CA LEU A 203 1.69 -18.85 -12.82
C LEU A 203 1.28 -17.40 -13.03
N LYS A 204 0.33 -17.17 -13.92
CA LYS A 204 -0.25 -15.85 -14.21
C LYS A 204 -1.60 -15.62 -13.55
N GLY A 205 -2.20 -16.64 -12.99
CA GLY A 205 -3.41 -16.58 -12.17
C GLY A 205 -3.32 -17.51 -10.99
N GLY A 206 -4.09 -17.27 -9.94
CA GLY A 206 -4.06 -18.09 -8.75
C GLY A 206 -5.04 -17.62 -7.68
N LYS A 207 -4.91 -18.17 -6.49
CA LYS A 207 -5.79 -17.81 -5.36
C LYS A 207 -5.79 -16.29 -5.06
N TRP A 208 -4.64 -15.64 -5.22
CA TRP A 208 -4.45 -14.24 -4.86
C TRP A 208 -4.34 -13.31 -6.08
N LYS A 209 -3.90 -13.83 -7.22
CA LYS A 209 -3.77 -13.06 -8.44
C LYS A 209 -4.99 -13.28 -9.32
N GLY A 210 -5.95 -12.38 -9.19
CA GLY A 210 -7.10 -12.22 -10.09
C GLY A 210 -6.99 -10.95 -10.93
N CYS A 211 -8.12 -10.50 -11.45
CA CYS A 211 -8.20 -9.31 -12.31
C CYS A 211 -8.26 -7.98 -11.53
N PHE A 212 -8.40 -7.99 -10.21
CA PHE A 212 -8.66 -6.78 -9.41
C PHE A 212 -7.58 -5.71 -9.61
N HIS A 213 -6.32 -6.03 -9.33
CA HIS A 213 -5.22 -5.05 -9.47
C HIS A 213 -4.84 -4.79 -10.94
N VAL A 214 -5.04 -5.75 -11.85
CA VAL A 214 -4.67 -5.60 -13.27
C VAL A 214 -5.70 -4.79 -14.06
#